data_64b74ab04e9971d6e392af85ccb2222e
#
_entry.id   64b74ab04e9971d6e392af85ccb2222e
#
_cell.length_a   1.000
_cell.length_b   1.000
_cell.length_c   1.000
_cell.angle_alpha   90.00
_cell.angle_beta   90.00
_cell.angle_gamma   90.00
#
_symmetry.space_group_name_H-M   'P 1'
#
loop_
_entity.id
_entity.type
_entity.pdbx_description
1 polymer ?
#
loop_
_entity_poly.entity_id
_entity_poly.type
_entity_poly.pdbx_seq_one_letter_code
_entity_poly.pdbx_strand_id
1 'polypeptide(L)'
;MADADRCYVIRNGRPEMGRITGTGCQLSGMMTAFLAANPDTPLEAAAAAVCTMGLAGEIGWSRMQEGDGNSTYRNRIIDAIYNMDGAALDAGAKYEIR
;
A
#
# COMPACT_ATOMS: atom_id res chain seq x y z
N MET A 1 -0.49 -11.80 5.98
CA MET A 1 0.86 -12.20 5.55
C MET A 1 1.57 -12.90 6.70
N ALA A 2 2.18 -14.02 6.43
CA ALA A 2 2.75 -14.84 7.51
C ALA A 2 4.06 -15.54 7.09
N ASP A 3 4.91 -15.80 8.08
CA ASP A 3 5.98 -16.79 8.02
C ASP A 3 5.72 -17.87 9.10
N ALA A 4 6.74 -18.67 9.44
CA ALA A 4 6.59 -19.75 10.43
C ALA A 4 6.31 -19.24 11.86
N ASP A 5 6.71 -18.00 12.17
CA ASP A 5 6.71 -17.48 13.54
C ASP A 5 5.70 -16.36 13.77
N ARG A 6 5.34 -15.60 12.69
CA ARG A 6 4.53 -14.40 12.82
C ARG A 6 3.51 -14.27 11.70
N CYS A 7 2.43 -13.57 11.99
CA CYS A 7 1.42 -13.21 11.01
C CYS A 7 1.11 -11.71 11.12
N TYR A 8 1.20 -11.01 10.02
CA TYR A 8 0.76 -9.61 9.91
C TYR A 8 -0.66 -9.57 9.37
N VAL A 9 -1.56 -8.95 10.12
CA VAL A 9 -2.91 -8.65 9.67
C VAL A 9 -2.97 -7.16 9.31
N ILE A 10 -3.19 -6.85 8.05
CA ILE A 10 -3.13 -5.48 7.52
C ILE A 10 -4.53 -5.05 7.11
N ARG A 11 -4.97 -3.89 7.62
CA ARG A 11 -6.32 -3.36 7.39
C ARG A 11 -6.34 -2.10 6.52
N ASN A 12 -5.19 -1.71 5.99
CA ASN A 12 -5.11 -0.58 5.04
C ASN A 12 -5.77 -0.94 3.72
N GLY A 13 -6.37 0.08 3.09
CA GLY A 13 -6.95 -0.04 1.77
C GLY A 13 -8.38 0.48 1.70
N ARG A 14 -8.89 0.56 0.49
CA ARG A 14 -10.25 0.98 0.18
C ARG A 14 -10.87 0.02 -0.81
N PRO A 15 -12.17 -0.30 -0.69
CA PRO A 15 -12.84 -1.18 -1.67
C PRO A 15 -12.84 -0.60 -3.09
N GLU A 16 -12.81 0.72 -3.24
CA GLU A 16 -12.76 1.41 -4.53
C GLU A 16 -11.49 1.11 -5.32
N MET A 17 -10.42 0.65 -4.67
CA MET A 17 -9.19 0.22 -5.37
C MET A 17 -9.46 -0.93 -6.33
N GLY A 18 -10.47 -1.74 -6.09
CA GLY A 18 -10.88 -2.83 -6.97
C GLY A 18 -11.40 -2.39 -8.33
N ARG A 19 -11.73 -1.09 -8.50
CA ARG A 19 -12.19 -0.52 -9.76
C ARG A 19 -11.06 -0.15 -10.70
N ILE A 20 -9.81 -0.24 -10.24
CA ILE A 20 -8.64 0.24 -10.97
C ILE A 20 -7.87 -0.94 -11.50
N THR A 21 -7.60 -0.92 -12.81
CA THR A 21 -6.71 -1.89 -13.44
C THR A 21 -5.26 -1.58 -13.08
N GLY A 22 -4.52 -2.60 -12.68
CA GLY A 22 -3.08 -2.48 -12.48
C GLY A 22 -2.62 -2.27 -11.04
N THR A 23 -3.51 -2.14 -10.06
CA THR A 23 -3.10 -2.00 -8.65
C THR A 23 -2.35 -3.23 -8.15
N GLY A 24 -2.76 -4.43 -8.57
CA GLY A 24 -2.06 -5.67 -8.24
C GLY A 24 -0.66 -5.73 -8.84
N CYS A 25 -0.49 -5.26 -10.07
CA CYS A 25 0.81 -5.18 -10.73
C CYS A 25 1.72 -4.15 -10.05
N GLN A 26 1.18 -3.03 -9.64
CA GLN A 26 1.90 -2.01 -8.88
C GLN A 26 2.36 -2.55 -7.53
N LEU A 27 1.49 -3.28 -6.83
CA LEU A 27 1.84 -3.91 -5.55
C LEU A 27 2.95 -4.94 -5.74
N SER A 28 2.89 -5.77 -6.76
CA SER A 28 3.92 -6.78 -7.05
C SER A 28 5.28 -6.14 -7.31
N GLY A 29 5.32 -5.06 -8.09
CA GLY A 29 6.54 -4.30 -8.35
C GLY A 29 7.11 -3.66 -7.10
N MET A 30 6.25 -3.05 -6.31
CA MET A 30 6.63 -2.42 -5.03
C MET A 30 7.14 -3.47 -4.03
N MET A 31 6.48 -4.61 -3.93
CA MET A 31 6.89 -5.71 -3.05
C MET A 31 8.28 -6.24 -3.45
N THR A 32 8.53 -6.40 -4.74
CA THR A 32 9.83 -6.81 -5.27
C THR A 32 10.91 -5.81 -4.85
N ALA A 33 10.67 -4.51 -5.00
CA ALA A 33 11.61 -3.47 -4.61
C ALA A 33 11.88 -3.47 -3.10
N PHE A 34 10.85 -3.61 -2.28
CA PHE A 34 10.98 -3.64 -0.83
C PHE A 34 11.76 -4.86 -0.37
N LEU A 35 11.49 -6.04 -0.95
CA LEU A 35 12.20 -7.28 -0.63
C LEU A 35 13.67 -7.19 -1.04
N ALA A 36 13.97 -6.64 -2.21
CA ALA A 36 15.33 -6.47 -2.69
C ALA A 36 16.14 -5.52 -1.80
N ALA A 37 15.50 -4.46 -1.29
CA ALA A 37 16.13 -3.49 -0.39
C ALA A 37 16.31 -4.02 1.05
N ASN A 38 15.55 -5.04 1.45
CA ASN A 38 15.53 -5.56 2.82
C ASN A 38 15.58 -7.09 2.84
N PRO A 39 16.66 -7.69 2.34
CA PRO A 39 16.72 -9.16 2.19
C PRO A 39 16.74 -9.91 3.52
N ASP A 40 17.14 -9.27 4.62
CA ASP A 40 17.22 -9.90 5.94
C ASP A 40 15.88 -9.90 6.70
N THR A 41 14.90 -9.12 6.22
CA THR A 41 13.58 -8.97 6.87
C THR A 41 12.45 -9.09 5.84
N PRO A 42 12.29 -10.27 5.19
CA PRO A 42 11.36 -10.39 4.06
C PRO A 42 9.89 -10.22 4.47
N LEU A 43 9.47 -10.73 5.61
CA LEU A 43 8.08 -10.59 6.05
C LEU A 43 7.73 -9.14 6.34
N GLU A 44 8.59 -8.44 7.05
CA GLU A 44 8.42 -7.02 7.36
C GLU A 44 8.42 -6.15 6.09
N ALA A 45 9.31 -6.45 5.15
CA ALA A 45 9.38 -5.75 3.86
C ALA A 45 8.10 -5.95 3.05
N ALA A 46 7.61 -7.18 2.98
CA ALA A 46 6.36 -7.49 2.27
C ALA A 46 5.15 -6.82 2.96
N ALA A 47 5.10 -6.86 4.29
CA ALA A 47 4.03 -6.19 5.04
C ALA A 47 4.07 -4.68 4.84
N ALA A 48 5.25 -4.07 4.82
CA ALA A 48 5.41 -2.65 4.55
C ALA A 48 4.92 -2.28 3.14
N ALA A 49 5.20 -3.10 2.14
CA ALA A 49 4.73 -2.87 0.77
C ALA A 49 3.19 -2.90 0.69
N VAL A 50 2.55 -3.86 1.35
CA VAL A 50 1.09 -3.97 1.39
C VAL A 50 0.48 -2.77 2.12
N CYS A 51 1.04 -2.37 3.26
CA CYS A 51 0.59 -1.18 3.99
C CYS A 51 0.74 0.09 3.14
N THR A 52 1.87 0.24 2.45
CA THR A 52 2.14 1.40 1.58
C THR A 52 1.10 1.51 0.48
N MET A 53 0.81 0.41 -0.21
CA MET A 53 -0.19 0.40 -1.27
C MET A 53 -1.59 0.69 -0.74
N GLY A 54 -1.97 0.04 0.36
CA GLY A 54 -3.27 0.26 1.00
C GLY A 54 -3.44 1.69 1.49
N LEU A 55 -2.43 2.24 2.15
CA LEU A 55 -2.45 3.62 2.63
C LEU A 55 -2.50 4.62 1.47
N ALA A 56 -1.76 4.36 0.39
CA ALA A 56 -1.83 5.18 -0.81
C ALA A 56 -3.26 5.21 -1.39
N GLY A 57 -3.95 4.06 -1.36
CA GLY A 57 -5.36 3.98 -1.76
C GLY A 57 -6.27 4.82 -0.87
N GLU A 58 -6.04 4.83 0.43
CA GLU A 58 -6.79 5.65 1.38
C GLU A 58 -6.53 7.15 1.17
N ILE A 59 -5.26 7.54 1.03
CA ILE A 59 -4.87 8.93 0.79
C ILE A 59 -5.41 9.42 -0.55
N GLY A 60 -5.26 8.63 -1.60
CA GLY A 60 -5.77 8.97 -2.93
C GLY A 60 -7.28 9.17 -2.92
N TRP A 61 -8.01 8.29 -2.24
CA TRP A 61 -9.45 8.41 -2.10
C TRP A 61 -9.85 9.68 -1.37
N SER A 62 -9.14 10.07 -0.31
CA SER A 62 -9.42 11.28 0.46
C SER A 62 -9.25 12.56 -0.36
N ARG A 63 -8.50 12.50 -1.45
CA ARG A 63 -8.25 13.64 -2.35
C ARG A 63 -9.15 13.68 -3.57
N MET A 64 -10.05 12.72 -3.70
CA MET A 64 -11.00 12.67 -4.81
C MET A 64 -12.01 13.80 -4.69
N GLN A 65 -12.40 14.33 -5.84
CA GLN A 65 -13.38 15.42 -5.95
C GLN A 65 -14.58 14.95 -6.76
N GLU A 66 -15.66 15.70 -6.70
CA GLU A 66 -16.87 15.41 -7.46
C GLU A 66 -16.52 15.34 -8.96
N GLY A 67 -16.98 14.29 -9.61
CA GLY A 67 -16.73 14.06 -11.03
C GLY A 67 -15.44 13.31 -11.35
N ASP A 68 -14.56 13.09 -10.37
CA ASP A 68 -13.34 12.31 -10.57
C ASP A 68 -13.67 10.83 -10.77
N GLY A 69 -13.04 10.23 -11.78
CA GLY A 69 -13.24 8.82 -12.12
C GLY A 69 -12.04 7.95 -11.77
N ASN A 70 -12.04 6.73 -12.33
CA ASN A 70 -11.03 5.73 -12.03
C ASN A 70 -9.61 6.14 -12.44
N SER A 71 -9.45 6.84 -13.58
CA SER A 71 -8.14 7.32 -14.02
C SER A 71 -7.54 8.32 -13.02
N THR A 72 -8.35 9.25 -12.54
CA THR A 72 -7.92 10.22 -11.55
C THR A 72 -7.57 9.53 -10.25
N TYR A 73 -8.36 8.56 -9.80
CA TYR A 73 -8.05 7.80 -8.59
C TYR A 73 -6.72 7.08 -8.72
N ARG A 74 -6.48 6.40 -9.84
CA ARG A 74 -5.19 5.73 -10.08
C ARG A 74 -4.03 6.72 -9.99
N ASN A 75 -4.16 7.89 -10.59
CA ASN A 75 -3.14 8.93 -10.53
C ASN A 75 -2.93 9.44 -9.11
N ARG A 76 -4.01 9.60 -8.33
CA ARG A 76 -3.92 10.01 -6.91
C ARG A 76 -3.18 8.98 -6.07
N ILE A 77 -3.38 7.68 -6.33
CA ILE A 77 -2.66 6.61 -5.66
C ILE A 77 -1.16 6.69 -5.97
N ILE A 78 -0.81 6.84 -7.25
CA ILE A 78 0.58 6.94 -7.69
C ILE A 78 1.25 8.16 -7.06
N ASP A 79 0.58 9.30 -7.04
CA ASP A 79 1.07 10.52 -6.42
C ASP A 79 1.26 10.35 -4.91
N ALA A 80 0.35 9.63 -4.26
CA ALA A 80 0.44 9.35 -2.82
C ALA A 80 1.66 8.46 -2.51
N ILE A 81 1.95 7.48 -3.36
CA ILE A 81 3.14 6.63 -3.20
C ILE A 81 4.41 7.48 -3.35
N TYR A 82 4.46 8.35 -4.35
CA TYR A 82 5.61 9.22 -4.60
C TYR A 82 5.91 10.13 -3.41
N ASN A 83 4.89 10.65 -2.76
CA ASN A 83 5.02 11.61 -1.65
C ASN A 83 5.09 10.94 -0.27
N MET A 84 4.93 9.63 -0.20
CA MET A 84 4.93 8.93 1.09
C MET A 84 6.35 8.75 1.61
N ASP A 85 6.55 9.12 2.87
CA ASP A 85 7.79 8.86 3.61
C ASP A 85 7.55 7.90 4.77
N GLY A 86 8.60 7.57 5.52
CA GLY A 86 8.50 6.67 6.66
C GLY A 86 7.57 7.19 7.75
N ALA A 87 7.57 8.49 8.00
CA ALA A 87 6.72 9.10 9.01
C ALA A 87 5.23 9.01 8.63
N ALA A 88 4.90 9.26 7.35
CA ALA A 88 3.53 9.12 6.86
C ALA A 88 3.06 7.67 6.94
N LEU A 89 3.90 6.72 6.58
CA LEU A 89 3.59 5.30 6.67
C LEU A 89 3.36 4.87 8.12
N ASP A 90 4.23 5.26 9.03
CA ASP A 90 4.10 4.93 10.46
C ASP A 90 2.79 5.50 11.04
N ALA A 91 2.42 6.70 10.65
CA ALA A 91 1.19 7.35 11.14
C ALA A 91 -0.08 6.69 10.59
N GLY A 92 -0.03 6.18 9.36
CA GLY A 92 -1.21 5.66 8.66
C GLY A 92 -1.34 4.15 8.63
N ALA A 93 -0.30 3.39 8.95
CA ALA A 93 -0.33 1.93 8.87
C ALA A 93 -1.28 1.35 9.92
N LYS A 94 -2.13 0.41 9.48
CA LYS A 94 -3.10 -0.28 10.32
C LYS A 94 -2.81 -1.78 10.25
N TYR A 95 -2.09 -2.28 11.24
CA TYR A 95 -1.70 -3.69 11.25
C TYR A 95 -1.63 -4.25 12.66
N GLU A 96 -1.71 -5.58 12.73
CA GLU A 96 -1.48 -6.36 13.94
C GLU A 96 -0.47 -7.46 13.64
N ILE A 97 0.34 -7.78 14.62
CA ILE A 97 1.25 -8.92 14.58
C ILE A 97 0.67 -10.01 15.46
N ARG A 98 0.48 -11.20 14.89
CA ARG A 98 -0.09 -12.36 15.58
C ARG A 98 0.82 -13.57 15.50
#